data_63338911e8d35a05550116496331157a
#
_entry.id   63338911e8d35a05550116496331157a
#
_cell.length_a   1.000
_cell.length_b   1.000
_cell.length_c   1.000
_cell.angle_alpha   90.00
_cell.angle_beta   90.00
_cell.angle_gamma   90.00
#
_symmetry.space_group_name_H-M   'P 1'
#
loop_
_entity.id
_entity.type
_entity.pdbx_description
1 polymer ?
#
loop_
_entity_poly.entity_id
_entity_poly.type
_entity_poly.pdbx_seq_one_letter_code
_entity_poly.pdbx_strand_id
1 'polypeptide(L)'
;MLVDNKARSIGLKRQALLDIARGEYIAFVDDDDTILGGYVNAILDAAKGKPDVITFRQRAIYNGLQSEVVFGVEHQDEPFTPGGITKRAPWHICAWRREAVAQCLFGNTNYGEDLIWSKQARRMIQTSVHIDQLLHEYRHDAATTEAPEG
;
A
#
# COMPACT_ATOMS: atom_id res chain seq x y z
N MET A 1 -11.64 11.28 1.43
CA MET A 1 -10.48 10.89 2.26
C MET A 1 -10.97 10.64 3.67
N LEU A 2 -10.50 9.55 4.28
CA LEU A 2 -10.85 9.17 5.65
C LEU A 2 -9.60 9.25 6.53
N VAL A 3 -9.72 9.78 7.74
CA VAL A 3 -8.62 9.95 8.69
C VAL A 3 -9.07 9.47 10.07
N ASP A 4 -8.21 8.73 10.76
CA ASP A 4 -8.42 8.30 12.15
C ASP A 4 -7.32 8.87 13.06
N ASN A 5 -7.68 9.76 13.95
CA ASN A 5 -6.79 10.41 14.92
C ASN A 5 -6.96 9.89 16.37
N LYS A 6 -7.67 8.78 16.58
CA LYS A 6 -7.86 8.18 17.89
C LYS A 6 -6.58 7.50 18.40
N ALA A 7 -6.40 7.47 19.72
CA ALA A 7 -5.29 6.77 20.35
C ALA A 7 -5.53 5.24 20.35
N ARG A 8 -5.05 4.55 19.33
CA ARG A 8 -5.11 3.08 19.18
C ARG A 8 -4.00 2.60 18.24
N SER A 9 -3.76 1.31 18.15
CA SER A 9 -2.72 0.76 17.28
C SER A 9 -2.95 1.13 15.80
N ILE A 10 -1.88 1.13 15.03
CA ILE A 10 -1.93 1.41 13.58
C ILE A 10 -2.86 0.41 12.89
N GLY A 11 -2.77 -0.87 13.23
CA GLY A 11 -3.65 -1.89 12.67
C GLY A 11 -5.13 -1.63 12.94
N LEU A 12 -5.50 -1.23 14.17
CA LEU A 12 -6.88 -0.87 14.50
C LEU A 12 -7.34 0.41 13.80
N LYS A 13 -6.44 1.40 13.60
CA LYS A 13 -6.75 2.59 12.80
C LYS A 13 -7.06 2.24 11.36
N ARG A 14 -6.21 1.42 10.73
CA ARG A 14 -6.43 0.95 9.36
C ARG A 14 -7.72 0.14 9.23
N GLN A 15 -8.00 -0.73 10.20
CA GLN A 15 -9.26 -1.50 10.21
C GLN A 15 -10.48 -0.58 10.30
N ALA A 16 -10.46 0.41 11.19
CA ALA A 16 -11.56 1.36 11.34
C ALA A 16 -11.81 2.17 10.06
N LEU A 17 -10.75 2.59 9.36
CA LEU A 17 -10.85 3.28 8.08
C LEU A 17 -11.43 2.36 6.99
N LEU A 18 -10.99 1.11 6.96
CA LEU A 18 -11.49 0.10 6.02
C LEU A 18 -12.98 -0.18 6.25
N ASP A 19 -13.43 -0.31 7.51
CA ASP A 19 -14.81 -0.60 7.88
C ASP A 19 -15.79 0.48 7.43
N ILE A 20 -15.36 1.75 7.38
CA ILE A 20 -16.20 2.88 6.97
C ILE A 20 -15.98 3.30 5.50
N ALA A 21 -15.02 2.71 4.81
CA ALA A 21 -14.77 3.01 3.40
C ALA A 21 -15.96 2.61 2.53
N ARG A 22 -16.32 3.47 1.57
CA ARG A 22 -17.45 3.25 0.66
C ARG A 22 -17.07 3.24 -0.81
N GLY A 23 -15.83 3.61 -1.14
CA GLY A 23 -15.33 3.58 -2.51
C GLY A 23 -15.30 2.16 -3.08
N GLU A 24 -15.40 2.04 -4.38
CA GLU A 24 -15.24 0.75 -5.08
C GLU A 24 -13.81 0.20 -4.91
N TYR A 25 -12.83 1.10 -4.87
CA TYR A 25 -11.43 0.81 -4.58
C TYR A 25 -10.99 1.48 -3.28
N ILE A 26 -10.05 0.83 -2.61
CA ILE A 26 -9.37 1.35 -1.44
C ILE A 26 -7.85 1.36 -1.69
N ALA A 27 -7.18 2.37 -1.19
CA ALA A 27 -5.72 2.43 -1.13
C ALA A 27 -5.32 3.14 0.16
N PHE A 28 -4.29 2.66 0.83
CA PHE A 28 -3.75 3.32 2.00
C PHE A 28 -2.61 4.24 1.60
N VAL A 29 -2.59 5.41 2.19
CA VAL A 29 -1.47 6.36 2.10
C VAL A 29 -1.13 6.75 3.53
N ASP A 30 0.08 6.47 3.95
CA ASP A 30 0.54 6.83 5.27
C ASP A 30 0.76 8.35 5.34
N ASP A 31 0.67 8.92 6.52
CA ASP A 31 0.68 10.39 6.72
C ASP A 31 2.03 11.04 6.40
N ASP A 32 3.11 10.27 6.38
CA ASP A 32 4.46 10.68 5.97
C ASP A 32 4.79 10.37 4.50
N ASP A 33 3.88 9.72 3.77
CA ASP A 33 4.02 9.40 2.35
C ASP A 33 3.38 10.47 1.46
N THR A 34 3.71 10.42 0.17
CA THR A 34 3.17 11.36 -0.82
C THR A 34 2.62 10.61 -2.03
N ILE A 35 1.45 11.02 -2.51
CA ILE A 35 0.97 10.61 -3.83
C ILE A 35 1.52 11.60 -4.88
N LEU A 36 1.98 11.04 -6.00
CA LEU A 36 2.56 11.84 -7.08
C LEU A 36 1.50 12.29 -8.10
N GLY A 37 1.87 13.23 -8.95
CA GLY A 37 0.95 13.76 -9.95
C GLY A 37 0.37 12.69 -10.86
N GLY A 38 -0.93 12.78 -11.15
CA GLY A 38 -1.65 11.81 -11.98
C GLY A 38 -2.14 10.56 -11.25
N TYR A 39 -1.86 10.40 -9.96
CA TYR A 39 -2.25 9.22 -9.16
C TYR A 39 -3.75 8.90 -9.29
N VAL A 40 -4.62 9.85 -8.98
CA VAL A 40 -6.07 9.63 -8.99
C VAL A 40 -6.57 9.26 -10.38
N ASN A 41 -6.16 10.01 -11.40
CA ASN A 41 -6.60 9.76 -12.78
C ASN A 41 -6.11 8.41 -13.31
N ALA A 42 -4.88 8.03 -13.01
CA ALA A 42 -4.32 6.73 -13.41
C ALA A 42 -5.06 5.55 -12.75
N ILE A 43 -5.36 5.66 -11.45
CA ILE A 43 -6.13 4.65 -10.72
C ILE A 43 -7.57 4.57 -11.26
N LEU A 44 -8.25 5.69 -11.47
CA LEU A 44 -9.60 5.71 -12.02
C LEU A 44 -9.67 5.10 -13.42
N ASP A 45 -8.67 5.37 -14.26
CA ASP A 45 -8.60 4.80 -15.59
C ASP A 45 -8.38 3.27 -15.55
N ALA A 46 -7.46 2.80 -14.74
CA ALA A 46 -7.22 1.37 -14.54
C ALA A 46 -8.41 0.64 -13.91
N ALA A 47 -9.18 1.32 -13.06
CA ALA A 47 -10.37 0.78 -12.40
C ALA A 47 -11.53 0.51 -13.35
N LYS A 48 -11.56 1.09 -14.55
CA LYS A 48 -12.63 0.88 -15.54
C LYS A 48 -12.86 -0.59 -15.89
N GLY A 49 -11.80 -1.38 -15.95
CA GLY A 49 -11.87 -2.83 -16.19
C GLY A 49 -12.19 -3.67 -14.95
N LYS A 50 -12.40 -3.03 -13.80
CA LYS A 50 -12.69 -3.67 -12.51
C LYS A 50 -11.69 -4.76 -12.08
N PRO A 51 -10.37 -4.56 -12.22
CA PRO A 51 -9.40 -5.51 -11.67
C PRO A 51 -9.51 -5.59 -10.15
N ASP A 52 -9.13 -6.72 -9.57
CA ASP A 52 -9.15 -6.89 -8.11
C ASP A 52 -8.07 -6.07 -7.43
N VAL A 53 -6.92 -5.88 -8.09
CA VAL A 53 -5.84 -5.00 -7.62
C VAL A 53 -5.21 -4.21 -8.77
N ILE A 54 -4.83 -2.98 -8.47
CA ILE A 54 -4.09 -2.09 -9.35
C ILE A 54 -2.74 -1.83 -8.71
N THR A 55 -1.67 -2.20 -9.40
CA THR A 55 -0.29 -2.00 -8.94
C THR A 55 0.40 -0.90 -9.73
N PHE A 56 1.47 -0.37 -9.19
CA PHE A 56 2.22 0.73 -9.79
C PHE A 56 3.66 0.75 -9.26
N ARG A 57 4.43 1.77 -9.63
CA ARG A 57 5.79 1.98 -9.15
C ARG A 57 5.81 3.02 -8.04
N GLN A 58 6.66 2.81 -7.04
CA GLN A 58 6.88 3.69 -5.90
C GLN A 58 8.32 4.22 -5.95
N ARG A 59 8.48 5.51 -5.71
CA ARG A 59 9.78 6.07 -5.35
C ARG A 59 9.98 5.88 -3.85
N ALA A 60 11.10 5.29 -3.46
CA ALA A 60 11.45 5.11 -2.07
C ALA A 60 12.68 5.96 -1.73
N ILE A 61 12.51 6.92 -0.81
CA ILE A 61 13.60 7.70 -0.25
C ILE A 61 13.96 7.10 1.12
N TYR A 62 15.07 6.38 1.17
CA TYR A 62 15.50 5.67 2.37
C TYR A 62 16.78 6.30 2.91
N ASN A 63 16.69 6.99 4.04
CA ASN A 63 17.80 7.78 4.62
C ASN A 63 18.47 8.69 3.56
N GLY A 64 17.66 9.37 2.74
CA GLY A 64 18.14 10.27 1.69
C GLY A 64 18.54 9.61 0.36
N LEU A 65 18.60 8.27 0.29
CA LEU A 65 18.93 7.54 -0.93
C LEU A 65 17.68 7.19 -1.72
N GLN A 66 17.59 7.64 -2.96
CA GLN A 66 16.46 7.36 -3.85
C GLN A 66 16.58 5.96 -4.46
N SER A 67 15.46 5.21 -4.39
CA SER A 67 15.29 3.87 -4.94
C SER A 67 13.92 3.74 -5.56
N GLU A 68 13.66 2.66 -6.28
CA GLU A 68 12.31 2.34 -6.78
C GLU A 68 11.83 1.00 -6.21
N VAL A 69 10.52 0.91 -6.00
CA VAL A 69 9.83 -0.35 -5.76
C VAL A 69 8.78 -0.53 -6.86
N VAL A 70 8.81 -1.71 -7.49
CA VAL A 70 7.84 -2.10 -8.51
C VAL A 70 6.91 -3.14 -7.92
N PHE A 71 5.64 -2.77 -7.74
CA PHE A 71 4.62 -3.70 -7.26
C PHE A 71 3.97 -4.43 -8.43
N GLY A 72 3.83 -5.74 -8.30
CA GLY A 72 3.18 -6.58 -9.32
C GLY A 72 2.79 -7.93 -8.75
N VAL A 73 1.68 -8.49 -9.25
CA VAL A 73 1.17 -9.79 -8.77
C VAL A 73 2.09 -10.97 -9.13
N GLU A 74 2.93 -10.81 -10.14
CA GLU A 74 3.95 -11.77 -10.57
C GLU A 74 5.20 -11.75 -9.70
N HIS A 75 5.34 -10.76 -8.82
CA HIS A 75 6.53 -10.60 -8.00
C HIS A 75 6.37 -11.24 -6.62
N GLN A 76 7.50 -11.65 -6.06
CA GLN A 76 7.66 -11.97 -4.64
C GLN A 76 8.33 -10.79 -3.94
N ASP A 77 8.17 -10.73 -2.62
CA ASP A 77 8.79 -9.66 -1.83
C ASP A 77 10.31 -9.87 -1.77
N GLU A 78 11.04 -9.10 -2.56
CA GLU A 78 12.50 -9.06 -2.52
C GLU A 78 12.99 -8.21 -1.33
N PRO A 79 14.19 -8.49 -0.80
CA PRO A 79 14.88 -7.57 0.09
C PRO A 79 15.06 -6.20 -0.57
N PHE A 80 14.89 -5.12 0.19
CA PHE A 80 15.03 -3.77 -0.34
C PHE A 80 16.47 -3.52 -0.85
N THR A 81 16.57 -2.98 -2.05
CA THR A 81 17.85 -2.65 -2.71
C THR A 81 18.05 -1.12 -2.70
N PRO A 82 18.83 -0.57 -1.76
CA PRO A 82 19.11 0.86 -1.72
C PRO A 82 19.78 1.35 -3.01
N GLY A 83 19.24 2.44 -3.59
CA GLY A 83 19.73 3.02 -4.84
C GLY A 83 19.38 2.24 -6.11
N GLY A 84 18.66 1.13 -5.99
CA GLY A 84 18.26 0.26 -7.10
C GLY A 84 16.76 0.10 -7.23
N ILE A 85 16.36 -1.00 -7.87
CA ILE A 85 14.97 -1.40 -8.07
C ILE A 85 14.70 -2.66 -7.25
N THR A 86 13.65 -2.59 -6.43
CA THR A 86 13.14 -3.72 -5.65
C THR A 86 11.80 -4.15 -6.21
N LYS A 87 11.60 -5.43 -6.45
CA LYS A 87 10.31 -5.99 -6.87
C LYS A 87 9.56 -6.53 -5.67
N ARG A 88 8.26 -6.28 -5.62
CA ARG A 88 7.38 -6.75 -4.54
C ARG A 88 6.03 -7.17 -5.06
N ALA A 89 5.45 -8.15 -4.40
CA ALA A 89 4.03 -8.44 -4.53
C ALA A 89 3.20 -7.23 -4.06
N PRO A 90 1.89 -7.14 -4.38
CA PRO A 90 1.09 -5.99 -3.98
C PRO A 90 1.03 -5.83 -2.45
N TRP A 91 1.24 -4.61 -1.99
CA TRP A 91 1.13 -4.21 -0.58
C TRP A 91 -0.11 -3.34 -0.36
N HIS A 92 -0.41 -3.00 0.87
CA HIS A 92 -1.56 -2.19 1.28
C HIS A 92 -1.69 -0.85 0.54
N ILE A 93 -0.58 -0.27 0.08
CA ILE A 93 -0.57 0.99 -0.67
C ILE A 93 -1.07 0.86 -2.12
N CYS A 94 -1.13 -0.35 -2.67
CA CYS A 94 -1.76 -0.58 -3.96
C CYS A 94 -3.27 -0.31 -3.88
N ALA A 95 -3.93 -0.13 -5.01
CA ALA A 95 -5.37 0.06 -5.03
C ALA A 95 -6.08 -1.30 -5.16
N TRP A 96 -6.91 -1.62 -4.19
CA TRP A 96 -7.61 -2.89 -4.08
C TRP A 96 -9.11 -2.69 -4.28
N ARG A 97 -9.74 -3.54 -5.07
CA ARG A 97 -11.19 -3.55 -5.16
C ARG A 97 -11.76 -3.96 -3.81
N ARG A 98 -12.49 -3.06 -3.18
CA ARG A 98 -12.95 -3.22 -1.79
C ARG A 98 -13.71 -4.52 -1.56
N GLU A 99 -14.57 -4.90 -2.49
CA GLU A 99 -15.34 -6.15 -2.41
C GLU A 99 -14.42 -7.39 -2.40
N ALA A 100 -13.34 -7.39 -3.18
CA ALA A 100 -12.42 -8.53 -3.26
C ALA A 100 -11.68 -8.78 -1.95
N VAL A 101 -11.41 -7.74 -1.17
CA VAL A 101 -10.64 -7.82 0.09
C VAL A 101 -11.49 -7.62 1.35
N ALA A 102 -12.82 -7.67 1.22
CA ALA A 102 -13.75 -7.39 2.31
C ALA A 102 -13.58 -8.29 3.55
N GLN A 103 -13.03 -9.49 3.41
CA GLN A 103 -12.80 -10.44 4.51
C GLN A 103 -11.41 -10.32 5.14
N CYS A 104 -10.53 -9.48 4.60
CA CYS A 104 -9.19 -9.28 5.14
C CYS A 104 -9.24 -8.33 6.34
N LEU A 105 -8.56 -8.68 7.43
CA LEU A 105 -8.58 -7.92 8.68
C LEU A 105 -7.17 -7.50 9.08
N PHE A 106 -7.06 -6.27 9.58
CA PHE A 106 -5.85 -5.80 10.27
C PHE A 106 -5.83 -6.28 11.72
N GLY A 107 -4.67 -6.73 12.18
CA GLY A 107 -4.46 -7.08 13.58
C GLY A 107 -4.25 -5.86 14.47
N ASN A 108 -4.41 -6.06 15.78
CA ASN A 108 -4.15 -5.03 16.80
C ASN A 108 -2.66 -4.94 17.09
N THR A 109 -1.90 -4.33 16.20
CA THR A 109 -0.44 -4.14 16.32
C THR A 109 0.00 -2.85 15.65
N ASN A 110 1.13 -2.31 16.10
CA ASN A 110 1.78 -1.14 15.52
C ASN A 110 2.84 -1.50 14.47
N TYR A 111 3.16 -2.77 14.30
CA TYR A 111 4.22 -3.19 13.38
C TYR A 111 3.86 -4.48 12.64
N GLY A 112 4.10 -4.50 11.33
CA GLY A 112 3.87 -5.66 10.47
C GLY A 112 2.41 -5.92 10.09
N GLU A 113 1.49 -5.07 10.56
CA GLU A 113 0.05 -5.18 10.26
C GLU A 113 -0.23 -5.05 8.75
N ASP A 114 0.52 -4.20 8.08
CA ASP A 114 0.43 -3.93 6.64
C ASP A 114 0.84 -5.16 5.81
N LEU A 115 1.94 -5.82 6.18
CA LEU A 115 2.40 -7.03 5.51
C LEU A 115 1.44 -8.20 5.74
N ILE A 116 0.94 -8.38 6.96
CA ILE A 116 0.00 -9.45 7.29
C ILE A 116 -1.31 -9.27 6.52
N TRP A 117 -1.85 -8.05 6.50
CA TRP A 117 -3.05 -7.74 5.71
C TRP A 117 -2.83 -7.95 4.22
N SER A 118 -1.70 -7.46 3.69
CA SER A 118 -1.35 -7.61 2.27
C SER A 118 -1.26 -9.08 1.85
N LYS A 119 -0.69 -9.94 2.69
CA LYS A 119 -0.65 -11.38 2.45
C LYS A 119 -2.04 -12.02 2.40
N GLN A 120 -2.97 -11.58 3.24
CA GLN A 120 -4.37 -12.01 3.17
C GLN A 120 -5.00 -11.55 1.84
N ALA A 121 -4.87 -10.27 1.51
CA ALA A 121 -5.47 -9.67 0.32
C ALA A 121 -4.98 -10.33 -0.97
N ARG A 122 -3.69 -10.65 -1.07
CA ARG A 122 -3.09 -11.35 -2.21
C ARG A 122 -3.75 -12.71 -2.51
N ARG A 123 -4.28 -13.38 -1.50
CA ARG A 123 -4.97 -14.68 -1.64
C ARG A 123 -6.39 -14.55 -2.17
N MET A 124 -6.96 -13.34 -2.10
CA MET A 124 -8.35 -13.09 -2.46
C MET A 124 -8.53 -12.59 -3.90
N ILE A 125 -7.44 -12.23 -4.58
CA ILE A 125 -7.49 -11.60 -5.90
C ILE A 125 -7.26 -12.61 -7.02
N GLN A 126 -7.88 -12.35 -8.18
CA GLN A 126 -7.75 -13.14 -9.41
C GLN A 126 -7.32 -12.28 -10.60
N THR A 127 -7.61 -10.99 -10.60
CA THR A 127 -7.34 -10.07 -11.70
C THR A 127 -6.53 -8.87 -11.24
N SER A 128 -5.67 -8.36 -12.12
CA SER A 128 -4.80 -7.23 -11.83
C SER A 128 -4.53 -6.37 -13.06
N VAL A 129 -4.22 -5.11 -12.83
CA VAL A 129 -3.66 -4.18 -13.82
C VAL A 129 -2.44 -3.50 -13.21
N HIS A 130 -1.36 -3.43 -13.97
CA HIS A 130 -0.15 -2.70 -13.58
C HIS A 130 -0.08 -1.36 -14.33
N ILE A 131 0.12 -0.28 -13.60
CA ILE A 131 0.39 1.05 -14.15
C ILE A 131 1.91 1.28 -14.09
N ASP A 132 2.57 1.35 -15.24
CA ASP A 132 4.02 1.58 -15.31
C ASP A 132 4.36 3.06 -15.11
N GLN A 133 4.00 3.60 -13.95
CA GLN A 133 4.26 4.99 -13.55
C GLN A 133 4.64 5.05 -12.08
N LEU A 134 5.46 6.04 -11.72
CA LEU A 134 5.72 6.42 -10.35
C LEU A 134 4.51 7.22 -9.82
N LEU A 135 3.72 6.62 -8.94
CA LEU A 135 2.49 7.23 -8.42
C LEU A 135 2.53 7.50 -6.91
N HIS A 136 3.49 6.93 -6.21
CA HIS A 136 3.60 7.01 -4.76
C HIS A 136 5.05 7.27 -4.36
N GLU A 137 5.28 8.06 -3.32
CA GLU A 137 6.59 8.28 -2.73
C GLU A 137 6.57 7.89 -1.27
N TYR A 138 7.40 6.91 -0.93
CA TYR A 138 7.65 6.46 0.43
C TYR A 138 8.91 7.13 0.97
N ARG A 139 8.84 7.64 2.20
CA ARG A 139 9.98 8.20 2.89
C ARG A 139 10.26 7.43 4.17
N HIS A 140 11.49 7.01 4.34
CA HIS A 140 11.99 6.44 5.59
C HIS A 140 13.17 7.26 6.08
N ASP A 141 13.04 7.74 7.31
CA ASP A 141 14.13 8.36 8.05
C ASP A 141 14.24 7.64 9.39
N ALA A 142 15.41 7.03 9.65
CA ALA A 142 15.66 6.27 10.88
C ALA A 142 15.51 7.12 12.16
N ALA A 143 15.62 8.46 12.06
CA ALA A 143 15.44 9.37 13.19
C ALA A 143 13.96 9.64 13.52
N THR A 144 13.03 9.40 12.60
CA THR A 144 11.60 9.75 12.75
C THR A 144 10.65 8.58 12.60
N THR A 145 11.11 7.45 12.03
CA THR A 145 10.26 6.26 11.84
C THR A 145 10.20 5.44 13.13
N GLU A 146 8.98 5.03 13.52
CA GLU A 146 8.80 4.12 14.66
C GLU A 146 9.54 2.79 14.41
N ALA A 147 10.34 2.38 15.39
CA ALA A 147 10.99 1.09 15.36
C ALA A 147 10.02 -0.02 15.84
N PRO A 148 10.22 -1.30 15.43
CA PRO A 148 9.49 -2.41 16.01
C PRO A 148 9.68 -2.41 17.53
N GLU A 149 8.59 -2.55 18.27
CA GLU A 149 8.68 -2.79 19.71
C GLU A 149 9.40 -4.13 19.93
N GLY A 150 10.53 -4.04 20.58
CA GLY A 150 11.37 -5.18 20.90
C GLY A 150 10.75 -6.10 21.96
#